data_e559b28557f8e2111202a2a2a366ddaa
#
_entry.id   e559b28557f8e2111202a2a2a366ddaa
#
_cell.length_a   1.000
_cell.length_b   1.000
_cell.length_c   1.000
_cell.angle_alpha   90.00
_cell.angle_beta   90.00
_cell.angle_gamma   90.00
#
_symmetry.space_group_name_H-M   'P 1'
#
loop_
_entity.id
_entity.type
_entity.pdbx_description
1 polymer ?
#
loop_
_entity_poly.entity_id
_entity_poly.type
_entity_poly.pdbx_seq_one_letter_code
_entity_poly.pdbx_strand_id
1 'polypeptide(L)'
;KYNLVLVARNIEKIEELKKELVKEYDINVEYMSVDLSDRNNCINLHDKIKDIDILVNNAGLGDFGNFSKTDLEKDFTIIDTNITAMHTLTKLYLQDMKEKNSGKILNVASIAGFLPGPLMATYYASKNYVVRLSESIREELKKEKSNVKVSILCPGPVRTNFNNVANVKFEISSLS
;
A
#
# COMPACT_ATOMS: atom_id res chain seq x y z
N LYS A 1 -9.44 -18.36 -9.03
CA LYS A 1 -9.04 -17.24 -9.91
C LYS A 1 -9.82 -16.02 -9.47
N TYR A 2 -9.22 -14.84 -9.53
CA TYR A 2 -9.85 -13.55 -9.25
C TYR A 2 -9.68 -12.64 -10.46
N ASN A 3 -10.65 -11.80 -10.74
CA ASN A 3 -10.51 -10.67 -11.64
C ASN A 3 -9.72 -9.57 -10.91
N LEU A 4 -9.02 -8.72 -11.65
CA LEU A 4 -8.12 -7.72 -11.07
C LEU A 4 -8.50 -6.31 -11.53
N VAL A 5 -8.33 -5.36 -10.62
CA VAL A 5 -8.26 -3.92 -10.95
C VAL A 5 -6.88 -3.43 -10.52
N LEU A 6 -6.07 -3.03 -11.49
CA LEU A 6 -4.72 -2.52 -11.26
C LEU A 6 -4.77 -0.99 -11.17
N VAL A 7 -4.22 -0.45 -10.09
CA VAL A 7 -4.19 1.00 -9.84
C VAL A 7 -2.76 1.46 -9.60
N ALA A 8 -2.25 2.34 -10.45
CA ALA A 8 -0.94 2.96 -10.30
C ALA A 8 -0.88 4.27 -11.10
N ARG A 9 0.16 5.08 -10.88
CA ARG A 9 0.36 6.33 -11.63
C ARG A 9 0.87 6.11 -13.06
N ASN A 10 1.74 5.12 -13.25
CA ASN A 10 2.32 4.82 -14.56
C ASN A 10 1.40 3.92 -15.38
N ILE A 11 0.66 4.54 -16.29
CA ILE A 11 -0.34 3.86 -17.13
C ILE A 11 0.29 2.81 -18.06
N GLU A 12 1.46 3.08 -18.61
CA GLU A 12 2.15 2.18 -19.54
C GLU A 12 2.52 0.86 -18.87
N LYS A 13 3.10 0.94 -17.65
CA LYS A 13 3.49 -0.25 -16.89
C LYS A 13 2.30 -1.10 -16.47
N ILE A 14 1.18 -0.48 -16.06
CA ILE A 14 0.00 -1.27 -15.67
C ILE A 14 -0.69 -1.87 -16.89
N GLU A 15 -0.62 -1.22 -18.05
CA GLU A 15 -1.13 -1.78 -19.31
C GLU A 15 -0.30 -2.98 -19.78
N GLU A 16 1.04 -2.90 -19.70
CA GLU A 16 1.92 -4.03 -19.97
C GLU A 16 1.62 -5.21 -19.05
N LEU A 17 1.53 -4.95 -17.74
CA LEU A 17 1.18 -5.97 -16.75
C LEU A 17 -0.19 -6.59 -17.02
N LYS A 18 -1.19 -5.80 -17.43
CA LYS A 18 -2.49 -6.34 -17.86
C LYS A 18 -2.33 -7.31 -19.02
N LYS A 19 -1.56 -6.94 -20.06
CA LYS A 19 -1.34 -7.81 -21.23
C LYS A 19 -0.69 -9.14 -20.85
N GLU A 20 0.28 -9.12 -19.94
CA GLU A 20 0.92 -10.33 -19.40
C GLU A 20 -0.08 -11.20 -18.65
N LEU A 21 -0.82 -10.61 -17.71
CA LEU A 21 -1.76 -11.34 -16.86
C LEU A 21 -2.92 -11.98 -17.64
N VAL A 22 -3.47 -11.26 -18.62
CA VAL A 22 -4.55 -11.80 -19.47
C VAL A 22 -4.03 -12.90 -20.38
N LYS A 23 -2.77 -12.82 -20.83
CA LYS A 23 -2.13 -13.87 -21.66
C LYS A 23 -1.86 -15.14 -20.86
N GLU A 24 -1.46 -15.00 -19.59
CA GLU A 24 -1.05 -16.12 -18.75
C GLU A 24 -2.23 -16.76 -18.01
N TYR A 25 -3.20 -15.94 -17.63
CA TYR A 25 -4.34 -16.37 -16.82
C TYR A 25 -5.66 -16.02 -17.53
N ASP A 26 -6.62 -16.91 -17.44
CA ASP A 26 -7.99 -16.66 -17.87
C ASP A 26 -8.75 -15.86 -16.81
N ILE A 27 -8.52 -14.54 -16.79
CA ILE A 27 -9.10 -13.56 -15.85
C ILE A 27 -9.39 -12.25 -16.56
N ASN A 28 -10.33 -11.46 -16.03
CA ASN A 28 -10.51 -10.08 -16.42
C ASN A 28 -9.56 -9.18 -15.65
N VAL A 29 -8.90 -8.27 -16.36
CA VAL A 29 -8.01 -7.26 -15.76
C VAL A 29 -8.42 -5.88 -16.25
N GLU A 30 -8.87 -5.05 -15.33
CA GLU A 30 -9.07 -3.60 -15.53
C GLU A 30 -7.87 -2.84 -14.98
N TYR A 31 -7.66 -1.61 -15.45
CA TYR A 31 -6.62 -0.76 -14.89
C TYR A 31 -7.02 0.72 -14.91
N MET A 32 -6.47 1.45 -13.96
CA MET A 32 -6.70 2.89 -13.81
C MET A 32 -5.41 3.61 -13.44
N SER A 33 -5.13 4.73 -14.11
CA SER A 33 -4.08 5.65 -13.69
C SER A 33 -4.63 6.59 -12.62
N VAL A 34 -4.16 6.47 -11.39
CA VAL A 34 -4.61 7.27 -10.25
C VAL A 34 -3.42 7.67 -9.39
N ASP A 35 -3.31 8.94 -9.07
CA ASP A 35 -2.40 9.40 -8.03
C ASP A 35 -3.09 9.28 -6.66
N LEU A 36 -2.63 8.31 -5.88
CA LEU A 36 -3.18 8.02 -4.56
C LEU A 36 -2.70 9.01 -3.48
N SER A 37 -1.74 9.88 -3.76
CA SER A 37 -1.34 10.94 -2.82
C SER A 37 -2.43 12.00 -2.65
N ASP A 38 -3.37 12.09 -3.58
CA ASP A 38 -4.58 12.92 -3.42
C ASP A 38 -5.71 12.09 -2.78
N ARG A 39 -6.13 12.50 -1.60
CA ARG A 39 -7.23 11.85 -0.86
C ARG A 39 -8.54 11.81 -1.66
N ASN A 40 -8.85 12.84 -2.43
CA ASN A 40 -10.06 12.87 -3.24
C ASN A 40 -10.03 11.80 -4.32
N ASN A 41 -8.86 11.54 -4.90
CA ASN A 41 -8.67 10.45 -5.85
C ASN A 41 -8.94 9.08 -5.21
N CYS A 42 -8.56 8.88 -3.95
CA CYS A 42 -8.86 7.65 -3.21
C CYS A 42 -10.37 7.48 -2.99
N ILE A 43 -11.09 8.55 -2.64
CA ILE A 43 -12.55 8.54 -2.48
C ILE A 43 -13.22 8.25 -3.82
N ASN A 44 -12.82 8.96 -4.88
CA ASN A 44 -13.36 8.76 -6.23
C ASN A 44 -13.08 7.35 -6.78
N LEU A 45 -11.92 6.76 -6.44
CA LEU A 45 -11.58 5.39 -6.78
C LEU A 45 -12.55 4.40 -6.12
N HIS A 46 -12.79 4.57 -4.83
CA HIS A 46 -13.76 3.75 -4.09
C HIS A 46 -15.18 3.90 -4.66
N ASP A 47 -15.60 5.12 -5.04
CA ASP A 47 -16.92 5.36 -5.63
C ASP A 47 -17.09 4.71 -7.00
N LYS A 48 -16.03 4.61 -7.77
CA LYS A 48 -16.04 3.96 -9.09
C LYS A 48 -15.95 2.44 -9.01
N ILE A 49 -15.21 1.90 -8.01
CA ILE A 49 -14.97 0.47 -7.88
C ILE A 49 -15.54 0.01 -6.56
N LYS A 50 -16.79 -0.40 -6.62
CA LYS A 50 -17.49 -1.03 -5.50
C LYS A 50 -17.32 -2.56 -5.57
N ASP A 51 -17.71 -3.22 -4.52
CA ASP A 51 -17.99 -4.66 -4.53
C ASP A 51 -16.76 -5.56 -4.75
N ILE A 52 -15.61 -5.15 -4.19
CA ILE A 52 -14.41 -5.98 -4.25
C ILE A 52 -14.38 -7.02 -3.12
N ASP A 53 -13.82 -8.19 -3.41
CA ASP A 53 -13.57 -9.26 -2.43
C ASP A 53 -12.26 -9.08 -1.67
N ILE A 54 -11.26 -8.49 -2.35
CA ILE A 54 -9.91 -8.33 -1.79
C ILE A 54 -9.38 -6.95 -2.14
N LEU A 55 -9.00 -6.18 -1.13
CA LEU A 55 -8.21 -4.96 -1.26
C LEU A 55 -6.75 -5.24 -0.96
N VAL A 56 -5.84 -4.82 -1.84
CA VAL A 56 -4.38 -4.85 -1.59
C VAL A 56 -3.83 -3.44 -1.61
N ASN A 57 -3.55 -2.87 -0.46
CA ASN A 57 -2.86 -1.60 -0.30
C ASN A 57 -1.34 -1.82 -0.39
N ASN A 58 -0.81 -1.75 -1.60
CA ASN A 58 0.61 -1.99 -1.88
C ASN A 58 1.39 -0.72 -2.20
N ALA A 59 0.72 0.37 -2.60
CA ALA A 59 1.38 1.62 -2.92
C ALA A 59 2.22 2.13 -1.76
N GLY A 60 3.44 2.56 -2.04
CA GLY A 60 4.34 3.07 -1.02
C GLY A 60 5.57 3.74 -1.61
N LEU A 61 6.00 4.80 -0.94
CA LEU A 61 7.16 5.62 -1.29
C LEU A 61 8.10 5.69 -0.10
N GLY A 62 9.34 6.07 -0.38
CA GLY A 62 10.35 6.39 0.62
C GLY A 62 11.28 7.48 0.11
N ASP A 63 12.02 8.12 1.02
CA ASP A 63 13.13 9.02 0.71
C ASP A 63 14.27 8.74 1.68
N PHE A 64 15.49 9.06 1.26
CA PHE A 64 16.70 8.82 2.02
C PHE A 64 17.47 10.11 2.22
N GLY A 65 17.72 10.47 3.48
CA GLY A 65 18.48 11.65 3.85
C GLY A 65 18.27 12.02 5.31
N ASN A 66 19.07 12.96 5.78
CA ASN A 66 18.92 13.53 7.11
C ASN A 66 17.57 14.26 7.18
N PHE A 67 16.72 13.96 8.16
CA PHE A 67 15.37 14.50 8.28
C PHE A 67 15.31 16.04 8.20
N SER A 68 16.32 16.73 8.77
CA SER A 68 16.41 18.18 8.69
C SER A 68 16.85 18.73 7.32
N LYS A 69 17.19 17.85 6.36
CA LYS A 69 17.71 18.21 5.04
C LYS A 69 16.92 17.61 3.88
N THR A 70 16.00 16.69 4.15
CA THR A 70 15.07 16.16 3.15
C THR A 70 14.05 17.22 2.74
N ASP A 71 13.47 17.05 1.56
CA ASP A 71 12.46 17.94 1.03
C ASP A 71 11.11 17.69 1.72
N LEU A 72 10.52 18.73 2.30
CA LEU A 72 9.24 18.66 2.99
C LEU A 72 8.10 18.16 2.09
N GLU A 73 8.06 18.54 0.82
CA GLU A 73 7.04 18.09 -0.13
C GLU A 73 7.14 16.59 -0.43
N LYS A 74 8.35 16.05 -0.43
CA LYS A 74 8.55 14.59 -0.51
C LYS A 74 8.07 13.89 0.75
N ASP A 75 8.32 14.44 1.93
CA ASP A 75 7.82 13.89 3.18
C ASP A 75 6.29 13.86 3.17
N PHE A 76 5.61 14.93 2.73
CA PHE A 76 4.16 14.92 2.58
C PHE A 76 3.68 13.91 1.54
N THR A 77 4.35 13.79 0.39
CA THR A 77 4.02 12.78 -0.63
C THR A 77 4.11 11.35 -0.05
N ILE A 78 5.11 11.07 0.79
CA ILE A 78 5.24 9.78 1.48
C ILE A 78 4.11 9.58 2.48
N ILE A 79 3.78 10.58 3.29
CA ILE A 79 2.69 10.53 4.26
C ILE A 79 1.37 10.30 3.54
N ASP A 80 1.09 11.05 2.50
CA ASP A 80 -0.16 10.96 1.76
C ASP A 80 -0.31 9.61 1.05
N THR A 81 0.76 9.10 0.44
CA THR A 81 0.70 7.79 -0.23
C THR A 81 0.67 6.64 0.78
N ASN A 82 1.58 6.63 1.77
CA ASN A 82 1.76 5.47 2.65
C ASN A 82 0.73 5.43 3.78
N ILE A 83 0.22 6.58 4.22
CA ILE A 83 -0.71 6.70 5.35
C ILE A 83 -2.09 7.11 4.85
N THR A 84 -2.25 8.32 4.30
CA THR A 84 -3.57 8.89 3.98
C THR A 84 -4.33 8.02 2.97
N ALA A 85 -3.69 7.60 1.89
CA ALA A 85 -4.31 6.74 0.88
C ALA A 85 -4.70 5.38 1.46
N MET A 86 -3.75 4.69 2.10
CA MET A 86 -3.97 3.38 2.71
C MET A 86 -5.07 3.44 3.77
N HIS A 87 -5.04 4.45 4.64
CA HIS A 87 -6.09 4.67 5.65
C HIS A 87 -7.46 4.87 5.01
N THR A 88 -7.56 5.76 4.02
CA THR A 88 -8.81 6.09 3.33
C THR A 88 -9.41 4.86 2.66
N LEU A 89 -8.63 4.17 1.84
CA LEU A 89 -9.11 2.98 1.13
C LEU A 89 -9.45 1.84 2.09
N THR A 90 -8.60 1.60 3.10
CA THR A 90 -8.91 0.61 4.15
C THR A 90 -10.22 0.93 4.84
N LYS A 91 -10.46 2.20 5.23
CA LYS A 91 -11.68 2.60 5.92
C LYS A 91 -12.93 2.39 5.08
N LEU A 92 -12.91 2.86 3.84
CA LEU A 92 -14.07 2.81 2.95
C LEU A 92 -14.42 1.36 2.57
N TYR A 93 -13.46 0.59 2.10
CA TYR A 93 -13.72 -0.81 1.73
C TYR A 93 -14.00 -1.70 2.93
N LEU A 94 -13.44 -1.41 4.11
CA LEU A 94 -13.79 -2.13 5.34
C LEU A 94 -15.26 -1.94 5.70
N GLN A 95 -15.82 -0.73 5.52
CA GLN A 95 -17.24 -0.47 5.73
C GLN A 95 -18.10 -1.33 4.81
N ASP A 96 -17.84 -1.32 3.51
CA ASP A 96 -18.57 -2.14 2.53
C ASP A 96 -18.44 -3.65 2.84
N MET A 97 -17.23 -4.10 3.16
CA MET A 97 -16.98 -5.51 3.52
C MET A 97 -17.68 -5.93 4.80
N LYS A 98 -17.80 -5.03 5.79
CA LYS A 98 -18.53 -5.30 7.03
C LYS A 98 -20.03 -5.42 6.78
N GLU A 99 -20.62 -4.60 5.92
CA GLU A 99 -22.03 -4.68 5.54
C GLU A 99 -22.36 -6.04 4.90
N LYS A 100 -21.46 -6.56 4.05
CA LYS A 100 -21.57 -7.90 3.45
C LYS A 100 -21.14 -9.02 4.39
N ASN A 101 -20.51 -8.70 5.51
CA ASN A 101 -19.82 -9.64 6.40
C ASN A 101 -18.83 -10.57 5.66
N SER A 102 -18.18 -10.07 4.62
CA SER A 102 -17.24 -10.80 3.77
C SER A 102 -16.23 -9.85 3.16
N GLY A 103 -14.97 -10.26 3.07
CA GLY A 103 -13.91 -9.51 2.40
C GLY A 103 -12.54 -9.70 3.06
N LYS A 104 -11.51 -9.29 2.33
CA LYS A 104 -10.12 -9.39 2.79
C LYS A 104 -9.36 -8.11 2.45
N ILE A 105 -8.60 -7.62 3.40
CA ILE A 105 -7.70 -6.47 3.20
C ILE A 105 -6.27 -6.92 3.50
N LEU A 106 -5.37 -6.67 2.57
CA LEU A 106 -3.93 -6.84 2.74
C LEU A 106 -3.25 -5.47 2.72
N ASN A 107 -2.69 -5.06 3.84
CA ASN A 107 -1.89 -3.85 3.94
C ASN A 107 -0.40 -4.20 3.89
N VAL A 108 0.32 -3.66 2.90
CA VAL A 108 1.75 -3.90 2.73
C VAL A 108 2.53 -2.87 3.54
N ALA A 109 3.05 -3.32 4.67
CA ALA A 109 3.94 -2.58 5.54
C ALA A 109 5.42 -2.80 5.14
N SER A 110 6.27 -3.08 6.11
CA SER A 110 7.68 -3.43 5.98
C SER A 110 8.20 -3.87 7.34
N ILE A 111 9.32 -4.58 7.40
CA ILE A 111 10.09 -4.75 8.64
C ILE A 111 10.49 -3.39 9.24
N ALA A 112 10.63 -2.34 8.42
CA ALA A 112 10.82 -0.95 8.85
C ALA A 112 9.73 -0.46 9.83
N GLY A 113 8.53 -1.05 9.81
CA GLY A 113 7.45 -0.70 10.72
C GLY A 113 7.69 -1.10 12.20
N PHE A 114 8.76 -1.81 12.51
CA PHE A 114 9.06 -2.27 13.87
C PHE A 114 10.27 -1.58 14.51
N LEU A 115 10.98 -0.75 13.77
CA LEU A 115 12.26 -0.16 14.18
C LEU A 115 12.29 1.35 13.90
N PRO A 116 13.08 2.13 14.61
CA PRO A 116 13.47 3.48 14.17
C PRO A 116 14.40 3.37 12.96
N GLY A 117 14.25 4.27 11.99
CA GLY A 117 15.07 4.27 10.77
C GLY A 117 15.77 5.61 10.54
N PRO A 118 16.97 5.84 11.12
CA PRO A 118 17.77 7.01 10.76
C PRO A 118 17.94 7.12 9.25
N LEU A 119 17.92 8.34 8.72
CA LEU A 119 17.97 8.67 7.30
C LEU A 119 16.74 8.26 6.47
N MET A 120 15.76 7.58 7.06
CA MET A 120 14.49 7.22 6.43
C MET A 120 13.31 7.42 7.41
N ALA A 121 13.39 8.46 8.24
CA ALA A 121 12.49 8.65 9.38
C ALA A 121 11.00 8.62 8.98
N THR A 122 10.60 9.40 7.98
CA THR A 122 9.21 9.47 7.50
C THR A 122 8.72 8.12 6.98
N TYR A 123 9.56 7.40 6.23
CA TYR A 123 9.21 6.07 5.72
C TYR A 123 8.98 5.06 6.86
N TYR A 124 9.91 4.94 7.81
CA TYR A 124 9.80 4.01 8.93
C TYR A 124 8.58 4.33 9.79
N ALA A 125 8.35 5.60 10.09
CA ALA A 125 7.17 6.06 10.82
C ALA A 125 5.88 5.70 10.08
N SER A 126 5.83 5.90 8.75
CA SER A 126 4.67 5.56 7.94
C SER A 126 4.38 4.06 7.95
N LYS A 127 5.40 3.21 7.89
CA LYS A 127 5.23 1.75 7.93
C LYS A 127 4.83 1.25 9.32
N ASN A 128 5.29 1.91 10.40
CA ASN A 128 4.78 1.63 11.75
C ASN A 128 3.30 1.96 11.87
N TYR A 129 2.85 3.09 11.31
CA TYR A 129 1.43 3.44 11.25
C TYR A 129 0.60 2.34 10.62
N VAL A 130 1.02 1.82 9.44
CA VAL A 130 0.33 0.73 8.74
C VAL A 130 0.20 -0.51 9.62
N VAL A 131 1.29 -0.90 10.31
CA VAL A 131 1.28 -2.07 11.21
C VAL A 131 0.27 -1.85 12.32
N ARG A 132 0.38 -0.76 13.09
CA ARG A 132 -0.45 -0.53 14.28
C ARG A 132 -1.93 -0.35 13.95
N LEU A 133 -2.25 0.39 12.90
CA LEU A 133 -3.63 0.53 12.44
C LEU A 133 -4.22 -0.83 12.07
N SER A 134 -3.50 -1.61 11.28
CA SER A 134 -4.01 -2.90 10.80
C SER A 134 -4.19 -3.92 11.95
N GLU A 135 -3.27 -3.93 12.93
CA GLU A 135 -3.41 -4.76 14.14
C GLU A 135 -4.64 -4.37 14.96
N SER A 136 -4.86 -3.06 15.15
CA SER A 136 -6.02 -2.56 15.89
C SER A 136 -7.33 -2.96 15.22
N ILE A 137 -7.45 -2.75 13.90
CA ILE A 137 -8.63 -3.15 13.12
C ILE A 137 -8.86 -4.67 13.24
N ARG A 138 -7.80 -5.47 13.16
CA ARG A 138 -7.90 -6.93 13.29
C ARG A 138 -8.46 -7.36 14.64
N GLU A 139 -8.04 -6.72 15.73
CA GLU A 139 -8.57 -7.02 17.06
C GLU A 139 -10.03 -6.55 17.23
N GLU A 140 -10.43 -5.43 16.62
CA GLU A 140 -11.83 -4.99 16.58
C GLU A 140 -12.71 -6.02 15.85
N LEU A 141 -12.32 -6.42 14.64
CA LEU A 141 -13.03 -7.43 13.85
C LEU A 141 -13.16 -8.78 14.57
N LYS A 142 -12.11 -9.18 15.30
CA LYS A 142 -12.12 -10.41 16.11
C LYS A 142 -13.13 -10.32 17.25
N LYS A 143 -13.19 -9.20 17.97
CA LYS A 143 -14.16 -8.96 19.05
C LYS A 143 -15.59 -8.96 18.53
N GLU A 144 -15.81 -8.40 17.34
CA GLU A 144 -17.10 -8.36 16.67
C GLU A 144 -17.49 -9.71 16.00
N LYS A 145 -16.61 -10.71 16.02
CA LYS A 145 -16.77 -12.01 15.32
C LYS A 145 -17.06 -11.84 13.82
N SER A 146 -16.48 -10.81 13.20
CA SER A 146 -16.64 -10.52 11.78
C SER A 146 -15.94 -11.57 10.91
N ASN A 147 -16.52 -11.88 9.75
CA ASN A 147 -15.89 -12.72 8.73
C ASN A 147 -14.86 -11.96 7.89
N VAL A 148 -14.84 -10.63 7.95
CA VAL A 148 -13.82 -9.80 7.26
C VAL A 148 -12.44 -10.05 7.87
N LYS A 149 -11.42 -10.14 7.02
CA LYS A 149 -10.03 -10.39 7.44
C LYS A 149 -9.11 -9.25 7.03
N VAL A 150 -8.30 -8.79 7.97
CA VAL A 150 -7.22 -7.83 7.71
C VAL A 150 -5.88 -8.52 7.95
N SER A 151 -5.02 -8.48 6.96
CA SER A 151 -3.67 -9.06 6.99
C SER A 151 -2.62 -7.98 6.76
N ILE A 152 -1.43 -8.19 7.30
CA ILE A 152 -0.29 -7.29 7.15
C ILE A 152 0.84 -8.10 6.52
N LEU A 153 1.42 -7.58 5.45
CA LEU A 153 2.64 -8.11 4.87
C LEU A 153 3.80 -7.19 5.22
N CYS A 154 4.81 -7.71 5.91
CA CYS A 154 5.99 -6.97 6.35
C CYS A 154 7.25 -7.51 5.67
N PRO A 155 7.47 -7.21 4.37
CA PRO A 155 8.65 -7.70 3.68
C PRO A 155 9.93 -7.06 4.22
N GLY A 156 11.00 -7.84 4.15
CA GLY A 156 12.37 -7.34 4.26
C GLY A 156 12.81 -6.58 3.01
N PRO A 157 14.11 -6.26 2.89
CA PRO A 157 14.66 -5.67 1.68
C PRO A 157 14.47 -6.60 0.49
N VAL A 158 13.74 -6.14 -0.52
CA VAL A 158 13.54 -6.86 -1.79
C VAL A 158 14.14 -6.06 -2.94
N ARG A 159 14.67 -6.75 -3.93
CA ARG A 159 15.18 -6.11 -5.16
C ARG A 159 14.00 -5.61 -5.99
N THR A 160 13.62 -4.37 -5.78
CA THR A 160 12.59 -3.66 -6.52
C THR A 160 13.11 -2.30 -6.96
N ASN A 161 12.34 -1.58 -7.76
CA ASN A 161 12.66 -0.20 -8.12
C ASN A 161 12.51 0.79 -6.94
N PHE A 162 12.08 0.34 -5.76
CA PHE A 162 11.90 1.16 -4.57
C PHE A 162 13.19 1.90 -4.18
N ASN A 163 14.33 1.21 -4.17
CA ASN A 163 15.62 1.80 -3.81
C ASN A 163 16.01 2.96 -4.73
N ASN A 164 15.72 2.85 -6.04
CA ASN A 164 15.96 3.91 -7.01
C ASN A 164 15.05 5.12 -6.77
N VAL A 165 13.77 4.87 -6.49
CA VAL A 165 12.78 5.92 -6.21
C VAL A 165 13.05 6.62 -4.87
N ALA A 166 13.49 5.88 -3.86
CA ALA A 166 13.81 6.39 -2.53
C ALA A 166 15.23 7.00 -2.43
N ASN A 167 15.99 7.06 -3.53
CA ASN A 167 17.40 7.51 -3.56
C ASN A 167 18.29 6.79 -2.52
N VAL A 168 17.97 5.55 -2.20
CA VAL A 168 18.71 4.76 -1.22
C VAL A 168 20.06 4.35 -1.80
N LYS A 169 21.11 4.96 -1.33
CA LYS A 169 22.50 4.61 -1.62
C LYS A 169 23.02 3.65 -0.54
N PHE A 170 22.50 2.44 -0.49
CA PHE A 170 23.14 1.37 0.27
C PHE A 170 24.08 0.59 -0.65
N GLU A 171 25.36 0.76 -0.49
CA GLU A 171 26.29 -0.33 -0.76
C GLU A 171 26.02 -1.37 0.34
N ILE A 172 25.45 -2.50 -0.03
CA ILE A 172 25.48 -3.70 0.81
C ILE A 172 26.94 -4.14 0.78
N SER A 173 27.76 -3.52 1.62
CA SER A 173 29.08 -4.06 1.93
C SER A 173 28.81 -5.43 2.53
N SER A 174 29.26 -6.45 1.82
CA SER A 174 29.30 -7.85 2.17
C SER A 174 29.48 -8.04 3.69
N LEU A 175 28.45 -8.50 4.37
CA LEU A 175 28.62 -9.25 5.60
C LEU A 175 29.26 -10.58 5.18
N SER A 176 30.61 -10.57 5.14
CA SER A 176 31.45 -11.77 5.14
C SER A 176 31.50 -12.33 6.55
#